data_761f12e9356d40f74b8b6d294261df86
#
_entry.id   761f12e9356d40f74b8b6d294261df86
#
_cell.length_a   1.000
_cell.length_b   1.000
_cell.length_c   1.000
_cell.angle_alpha   90.00
_cell.angle_beta   90.00
_cell.angle_gamma   90.00
#
_symmetry.space_group_name_H-M   'P 1'
#
loop_
_entity.id
_entity.type
_entity.pdbx_description
1 polymer ?
#
loop_
_entity_poly.entity_id
_entity_poly.type
_entity_poly.pdbx_seq_one_letter_code
_entity_poly.pdbx_strand_id
1 'polypeptide(L)'
;MNNIRLRSATVWRIAVPYFRSEDKFAGRLLLASVIIIELLVVGINVLLNQWNNRFYTALQDKNWDSFVREIGIFCILATCYIALAVYQLYLNQWLQIRWRNWLTHRYLGEWLHDANHYRMQLQGDAADNPDQRITDDVKMFVEQTLTICVGFLSAAATLASFVVILWGLSAESPLTILGNEIHIPGYLVWCALIYAVFGTALTHWIGSPLVMLDYQQQRFEADFRFNLVRARENAEQIALLRGESAERQRLSERFGRVVENWYEIMTRTKRLTAFTSSYGQAAVVFPYILVAPAFFADKIQLGGMMQTANAFSNVQQALSFFVSIYRALAEWRAVIARLEGFEEAIASVAKPADAAHAIDIEASGGTDRIELRRFLLRLPNGSPLVAADGFDIRSHERTLISGPSGAGKSTLFRAIAGAWPFGTGTIAVPSGATLMMLPQRPYFPIGTLKAAIVYPSEPDTYDSQVVANALRSVGLPQLASRLEEDAHWNRTLSLGEQQRLGIARAVLHAPQYLFLDEATASLDEASEAALYRLLIEKLPATTLVSIGHRGTLEPFHERKVVLSPEGDRFALRDQSKGEWHPERSRVPRA
;
A
#
# COMPACT_ATOMS: atom_id res chain seq x y z
N MET A 1 26.59 -11.76 5.65
CA MET A 1 26.95 -10.98 4.44
C MET A 1 26.02 -11.20 3.26
N ASN A 2 25.53 -12.41 2.99
CA ASN A 2 24.59 -12.68 1.87
C ASN A 2 23.26 -11.93 1.98
N ASN A 3 22.67 -11.81 3.19
CA ASN A 3 21.40 -11.10 3.41
C ASN A 3 21.48 -9.58 3.17
N ILE A 4 22.66 -8.97 3.25
CA ILE A 4 22.83 -7.53 3.00
C ILE A 4 22.91 -7.26 1.49
N ARG A 5 23.57 -8.12 0.73
CA ARG A 5 23.69 -7.98 -0.74
C ARG A 5 22.35 -8.22 -1.47
N LEU A 6 21.57 -9.20 -1.03
CA LEU A 6 20.24 -9.47 -1.59
C LEU A 6 19.28 -8.27 -1.38
N ARG A 7 19.29 -7.67 -0.19
CA ARG A 7 18.41 -6.54 0.13
C ARG A 7 18.81 -5.22 -0.54
N SER A 8 20.10 -4.99 -0.78
CA SER A 8 20.52 -3.82 -1.58
C SER A 8 20.03 -3.93 -3.02
N ALA A 9 20.05 -5.13 -3.62
CA ALA A 9 19.50 -5.36 -4.95
C ALA A 9 17.99 -5.07 -5.03
N THR A 10 17.22 -5.43 -3.99
CA THR A 10 15.78 -5.13 -3.90
C THR A 10 15.51 -3.62 -3.84
N VAL A 11 16.29 -2.88 -3.02
CA VAL A 11 16.17 -1.41 -2.96
C VAL A 11 16.40 -0.80 -4.34
N TRP A 12 17.45 -1.21 -5.03
CA TRP A 12 17.75 -0.73 -6.37
C TRP A 12 16.66 -1.10 -7.38
N ARG A 13 16.07 -2.29 -7.28
CA ARG A 13 14.96 -2.75 -8.13
C ARG A 13 13.72 -1.87 -7.96
N ILE A 14 13.38 -1.46 -6.72
CA ILE A 14 12.21 -0.61 -6.45
C ILE A 14 12.50 0.86 -6.74
N ALA A 15 13.70 1.37 -6.38
CA ALA A 15 14.03 2.79 -6.45
C ALA A 15 14.44 3.26 -7.85
N VAL A 16 15.33 2.52 -8.54
CA VAL A 16 15.93 2.96 -9.81
C VAL A 16 14.93 3.15 -10.94
N PRO A 17 13.88 2.35 -11.10
CA PRO A 17 12.90 2.55 -12.17
C PRO A 17 12.27 3.94 -12.20
N TYR A 18 12.03 4.58 -11.04
CA TYR A 18 11.56 5.96 -11.00
C TYR A 18 12.51 6.92 -11.72
N PHE A 19 13.81 6.82 -11.44
CA PHE A 19 14.84 7.68 -12.05
C PHE A 19 15.16 7.32 -13.52
N ARG A 20 14.47 6.31 -14.08
CA ARG A 20 14.54 5.92 -15.51
C ARG A 20 13.21 6.06 -16.23
N SER A 21 12.14 6.42 -15.50
CA SER A 21 10.79 6.60 -16.01
C SER A 21 10.64 7.85 -16.87
N GLU A 22 9.43 8.15 -17.29
CA GLU A 22 9.08 9.39 -18.00
C GLU A 22 9.44 10.64 -17.18
N ASP A 23 9.38 10.55 -15.84
CA ASP A 23 9.68 11.64 -14.89
C ASP A 23 11.18 11.76 -14.53
N LYS A 24 12.06 11.03 -15.21
CA LYS A 24 13.50 10.91 -14.91
C LYS A 24 14.25 12.23 -14.79
N PHE A 25 13.94 13.21 -15.64
CA PHE A 25 14.62 14.51 -15.62
C PHE A 25 14.29 15.30 -14.37
N ALA A 26 13.00 15.43 -14.03
CA ALA A 26 12.57 16.13 -12.84
C ALA A 26 13.05 15.41 -11.56
N GLY A 27 12.92 14.08 -11.51
CA GLY A 27 13.38 13.29 -10.36
C GLY A 27 14.89 13.40 -10.13
N ARG A 28 15.70 13.32 -11.18
CA ARG A 28 17.17 13.48 -11.08
C ARG A 28 17.59 14.90 -10.73
N LEU A 29 16.94 15.90 -11.32
CA LEU A 29 17.21 17.31 -11.03
C LEU A 29 16.89 17.63 -9.57
N LEU A 30 15.73 17.21 -9.08
CA LEU A 30 15.33 17.41 -7.69
C LEU A 30 16.29 16.71 -6.71
N LEU A 31 16.66 15.46 -6.99
CA LEU A 31 17.63 14.74 -6.16
C LEU A 31 18.99 15.42 -6.15
N ALA A 32 19.50 15.83 -7.31
CA ALA A 32 20.76 16.58 -7.41
C ALA A 32 20.69 17.91 -6.66
N SER A 33 19.59 18.65 -6.77
CA SER A 33 19.38 19.91 -6.05
C SER A 33 19.37 19.71 -4.54
N VAL A 34 18.69 18.67 -4.04
CA VAL A 34 18.67 18.34 -2.60
C VAL A 34 20.08 17.99 -2.12
N ILE A 35 20.84 17.19 -2.87
CA ILE A 35 22.24 16.84 -2.54
C ILE A 35 23.13 18.09 -2.52
N ILE A 36 23.04 18.95 -3.54
CA ILE A 36 23.85 20.17 -3.63
C ILE A 36 23.53 21.11 -2.46
N ILE A 37 22.24 21.32 -2.16
CA ILE A 37 21.84 22.20 -1.05
C ILE A 37 22.35 21.62 0.28
N GLU A 38 22.27 20.31 0.50
CA GLU A 38 22.79 19.66 1.71
C GLU A 38 24.29 19.93 1.89
N LEU A 39 25.08 19.78 0.83
CA LEU A 39 26.51 20.07 0.86
C LEU A 39 26.80 21.56 1.10
N LEU A 40 25.99 22.44 0.53
CA LEU A 40 26.10 23.90 0.78
C LEU A 40 25.77 24.25 2.24
N VAL A 41 24.76 23.61 2.83
CA VAL A 41 24.43 23.78 4.26
C VAL A 41 25.61 23.35 5.15
N VAL A 42 26.24 22.20 4.84
CA VAL A 42 27.48 21.78 5.54
C VAL A 42 28.59 22.82 5.37
N GLY A 43 28.77 23.35 4.15
CA GLY A 43 29.73 24.42 3.89
C GLY A 43 29.48 25.69 4.71
N ILE A 44 28.22 26.13 4.83
CA ILE A 44 27.86 27.26 5.69
C ILE A 44 28.16 26.95 7.17
N ASN A 45 27.89 25.74 7.65
CA ASN A 45 28.22 25.35 9.03
C ASN A 45 29.74 25.43 9.29
N VAL A 46 30.57 25.08 8.32
CA VAL A 46 32.04 25.27 8.40
C VAL A 46 32.39 26.76 8.46
N LEU A 47 31.77 27.59 7.64
CA LEU A 47 31.98 29.04 7.68
C LEU A 47 31.52 29.68 9.01
N LEU A 48 30.40 29.22 9.55
CA LEU A 48 29.89 29.63 10.86
C LEU A 48 30.85 29.20 12.00
N ASN A 49 31.47 28.04 11.89
CA ASN A 49 32.48 27.61 12.84
C ASN A 49 33.73 28.53 12.83
N GLN A 50 34.19 28.92 11.64
CA GLN A 50 35.30 29.91 11.51
C GLN A 50 34.87 31.30 11.97
N TRP A 51 33.62 31.70 11.68
CA TRP A 51 33.03 32.95 12.16
C TRP A 51 33.01 33.01 13.70
N ASN A 52 32.67 31.93 14.37
CA ASN A 52 32.71 31.83 15.84
C ASN A 52 34.08 32.25 16.40
N ASN A 53 35.16 31.76 15.81
CA ASN A 53 36.51 32.13 16.22
C ASN A 53 36.72 33.67 16.08
N ARG A 54 36.50 34.23 14.93
CA ARG A 54 36.72 35.66 14.66
C ARG A 54 35.84 36.56 15.54
N PHE A 55 34.58 36.20 15.71
CA PHE A 55 33.61 36.98 16.48
C PHE A 55 33.98 37.04 17.97
N TYR A 56 34.28 35.89 18.58
CA TYR A 56 34.64 35.86 20.02
C TYR A 56 36.03 36.44 20.27
N THR A 57 36.95 36.32 19.32
CA THR A 57 38.24 37.02 19.41
C THR A 57 38.06 38.55 19.34
N ALA A 58 37.22 39.06 18.43
CA ALA A 58 36.94 40.50 18.38
C ALA A 58 36.31 41.04 19.66
N LEU A 59 35.46 40.22 20.33
CA LEU A 59 34.90 40.54 21.64
C LEU A 59 35.97 40.56 22.75
N GLN A 60 36.89 39.58 22.79
CA GLN A 60 37.98 39.49 23.73
C GLN A 60 38.89 40.69 23.59
N ASP A 61 39.23 41.05 22.39
CA ASP A 61 40.12 42.18 22.03
C ASP A 61 39.43 43.54 22.14
N LYS A 62 38.11 43.59 22.46
CA LYS A 62 37.28 44.78 22.49
C LYS A 62 37.33 45.65 21.23
N ASN A 63 37.54 44.99 20.06
CA ASN A 63 37.63 45.64 18.77
C ASN A 63 36.25 45.83 18.16
N TRP A 64 35.70 47.04 18.27
CA TRP A 64 34.38 47.42 17.81
C TRP A 64 34.18 47.27 16.30
N ASP A 65 35.15 47.67 15.49
CA ASP A 65 35.06 47.65 14.05
C ASP A 65 35.04 46.21 13.51
N SER A 66 35.86 45.31 14.06
CA SER A 66 35.85 43.91 13.74
C SER A 66 34.54 43.24 14.20
N PHE A 67 34.03 43.58 15.40
CA PHE A 67 32.78 43.05 15.91
C PHE A 67 31.60 43.40 15.01
N VAL A 68 31.45 44.67 14.58
CA VAL A 68 30.34 45.10 13.68
C VAL A 68 30.44 44.38 12.32
N ARG A 69 31.67 44.25 11.78
CA ARG A 69 31.90 43.50 10.53
C ARG A 69 31.48 42.03 10.65
N GLU A 70 31.84 41.35 11.74
CA GLU A 70 31.48 39.94 11.94
C GLU A 70 29.98 39.76 12.15
N ILE A 71 29.24 40.72 12.77
CA ILE A 71 27.76 40.71 12.79
C ILE A 71 27.19 40.77 11.38
N GLY A 72 27.72 41.65 10.52
CA GLY A 72 27.29 41.73 9.13
C GLY A 72 27.50 40.41 8.37
N ILE A 73 28.65 39.75 8.56
CA ILE A 73 28.96 38.43 7.98
C ILE A 73 27.96 37.37 8.49
N PHE A 74 27.67 37.38 9.80
CA PHE A 74 26.69 36.46 10.37
C PHE A 74 25.31 36.62 9.74
N CYS A 75 24.82 37.86 9.59
CA CYS A 75 23.53 38.10 8.98
C CYS A 75 23.43 37.55 7.54
N ILE A 76 24.51 37.66 6.77
CA ILE A 76 24.58 37.10 5.41
C ILE A 76 24.56 35.57 5.48
N LEU A 77 25.44 34.96 6.29
CA LEU A 77 25.51 33.49 6.43
C LEU A 77 24.20 32.90 6.95
N ALA A 78 23.58 33.53 7.96
CA ALA A 78 22.31 33.11 8.51
C ALA A 78 21.16 33.19 7.50
N THR A 79 21.11 34.28 6.71
CA THR A 79 20.11 34.46 5.64
C THR A 79 20.28 33.38 4.56
N CYS A 80 21.52 33.14 4.12
CA CYS A 80 21.82 32.07 3.17
C CYS A 80 21.45 30.68 3.72
N TYR A 81 21.80 30.42 4.98
CA TYR A 81 21.45 29.16 5.65
C TYR A 81 19.94 28.93 5.69
N ILE A 82 19.18 29.96 6.15
CA ILE A 82 17.72 29.88 6.22
C ILE A 82 17.12 29.64 4.83
N ALA A 83 17.56 30.39 3.82
CA ALA A 83 17.08 30.21 2.45
C ALA A 83 17.34 28.77 1.96
N LEU A 84 18.57 28.26 2.12
CA LEU A 84 18.92 26.90 1.72
C LEU A 84 18.10 25.85 2.49
N ALA A 85 17.96 25.99 3.81
CA ALA A 85 17.20 25.04 4.63
C ALA A 85 15.72 24.98 4.24
N VAL A 86 15.09 26.15 3.95
CA VAL A 86 13.70 26.21 3.49
C VAL A 86 13.54 25.55 2.12
N TYR A 87 14.42 25.87 1.17
CA TYR A 87 14.36 25.28 -0.17
C TYR A 87 14.69 23.78 -0.14
N GLN A 88 15.61 23.34 0.70
CA GLN A 88 15.91 21.91 0.92
C GLN A 88 14.68 21.14 1.35
N LEU A 89 13.96 21.64 2.38
CA LEU A 89 12.73 21.02 2.85
C LEU A 89 11.70 20.94 1.73
N TYR A 90 11.46 22.05 1.02
CA TYR A 90 10.48 22.12 -0.06
C TYR A 90 10.81 21.16 -1.22
N LEU A 91 12.06 21.16 -1.70
CA LEU A 91 12.48 20.30 -2.82
C LEU A 91 12.48 18.81 -2.42
N ASN A 92 12.83 18.50 -1.16
CA ASN A 92 12.76 17.14 -0.65
C ASN A 92 11.29 16.63 -0.60
N GLN A 93 10.35 17.45 -0.10
CA GLN A 93 8.93 17.11 -0.11
C GLN A 93 8.39 16.97 -1.54
N TRP A 94 8.85 17.82 -2.45
CA TRP A 94 8.44 17.74 -3.86
C TRP A 94 8.96 16.45 -4.52
N LEU A 95 10.19 16.06 -4.26
CA LEU A 95 10.74 14.78 -4.72
C LEU A 95 9.96 13.59 -4.12
N GLN A 96 9.64 13.65 -2.82
CA GLN A 96 8.87 12.61 -2.13
C GLN A 96 7.51 12.38 -2.78
N ILE A 97 6.73 13.45 -3.01
CA ILE A 97 5.37 13.29 -3.56
C ILE A 97 5.39 12.81 -5.01
N ARG A 98 6.35 13.27 -5.85
CA ARG A 98 6.48 12.81 -7.23
C ARG A 98 6.85 11.33 -7.31
N TRP A 99 7.84 10.92 -6.53
CA TRP A 99 8.27 9.52 -6.48
C TRP A 99 7.16 8.61 -5.93
N ARG A 100 6.50 9.03 -4.86
CA ARG A 100 5.33 8.32 -4.30
C ARG A 100 4.22 8.18 -5.33
N ASN A 101 3.87 9.25 -6.03
CA ASN A 101 2.85 9.24 -7.07
C ASN A 101 3.16 8.20 -8.17
N TRP A 102 4.37 8.22 -8.68
CA TRP A 102 4.82 7.28 -9.69
C TRP A 102 4.75 5.82 -9.21
N LEU A 103 5.27 5.55 -8.02
CA LEU A 103 5.31 4.19 -7.47
C LEU A 103 3.92 3.66 -7.14
N THR A 104 3.02 4.53 -6.63
CA THR A 104 1.62 4.19 -6.37
C THR A 104 0.89 3.81 -7.66
N HIS A 105 1.04 4.59 -8.73
CA HIS A 105 0.41 4.28 -10.03
C HIS A 105 0.95 2.97 -10.63
N ARG A 106 2.26 2.73 -10.49
CA ARG A 106 2.87 1.48 -10.93
C ARG A 106 2.24 0.27 -10.22
N TYR A 107 2.17 0.29 -8.89
CA TYR A 107 1.60 -0.82 -8.12
C TYR A 107 0.10 -0.97 -8.31
N LEU A 108 -0.66 0.11 -8.46
CA LEU A 108 -2.08 0.04 -8.82
C LEU A 108 -2.26 -0.62 -10.19
N GLY A 109 -1.45 -0.25 -11.19
CA GLY A 109 -1.47 -0.86 -12.50
C GLY A 109 -1.15 -2.36 -12.46
N GLU A 110 -0.07 -2.75 -11.80
CA GLU A 110 0.34 -4.16 -11.67
C GLU A 110 -0.68 -5.01 -10.89
N TRP A 111 -1.25 -4.46 -9.82
CA TRP A 111 -2.21 -5.15 -8.95
C TRP A 111 -3.58 -5.37 -9.61
N LEU A 112 -4.07 -4.37 -10.37
CA LEU A 112 -5.37 -4.46 -11.05
C LEU A 112 -5.29 -5.16 -12.41
N HIS A 113 -4.09 -5.31 -12.99
CA HIS A 113 -3.89 -5.96 -14.29
C HIS A 113 -4.37 -7.42 -14.27
N ASP A 114 -5.09 -7.84 -15.32
CA ASP A 114 -5.53 -9.24 -15.54
C ASP A 114 -6.17 -9.92 -14.30
N ALA A 115 -6.94 -9.16 -13.52
CA ALA A 115 -7.57 -9.64 -12.29
C ALA A 115 -6.58 -10.18 -11.23
N ASN A 116 -5.31 -9.73 -11.21
CA ASN A 116 -4.31 -10.14 -10.22
C ASN A 116 -4.82 -9.94 -8.78
N HIS A 117 -5.51 -8.82 -8.51
CA HIS A 117 -6.11 -8.53 -7.21
C HIS A 117 -7.04 -9.65 -6.72
N TYR A 118 -7.81 -10.28 -7.62
CA TYR A 118 -8.68 -11.39 -7.29
C TYR A 118 -7.92 -12.72 -7.19
N ARG A 119 -7.00 -12.99 -8.14
CA ARG A 119 -6.18 -14.21 -8.13
C ARG A 119 -5.31 -14.33 -6.86
N MET A 120 -4.79 -13.19 -6.37
CA MET A 120 -4.05 -13.15 -5.10
C MET A 120 -4.92 -13.58 -3.91
N GLN A 121 -6.20 -13.16 -3.86
CA GLN A 121 -7.13 -13.60 -2.82
C GLN A 121 -7.39 -15.12 -2.84
N LEU A 122 -7.36 -15.74 -4.02
CA LEU A 122 -7.57 -17.18 -4.17
C LEU A 122 -6.40 -18.03 -3.67
N GLN A 123 -5.18 -17.49 -3.62
CA GLN A 123 -3.98 -18.19 -3.13
C GLN A 123 -3.83 -18.16 -1.59
N GLY A 124 -4.71 -17.46 -0.88
CA GLY A 124 -4.69 -17.35 0.59
C GLY A 124 -3.73 -16.29 1.12
N ASP A 125 -3.24 -16.43 2.36
CA ASP A 125 -2.49 -15.41 3.13
C ASP A 125 -1.21 -14.83 2.49
N ALA A 126 -0.84 -15.24 1.29
CA ALA A 126 0.34 -14.73 0.57
C ALA A 126 0.23 -13.23 0.19
N ALA A 127 -0.98 -12.67 0.22
CA ALA A 127 -1.24 -11.27 -0.14
C ALA A 127 -1.77 -10.46 1.06
N ASP A 128 -0.94 -10.32 2.09
CA ASP A 128 -1.24 -9.52 3.27
C ASP A 128 -1.50 -8.05 2.90
N ASN A 129 -2.77 -7.63 2.97
CA ASN A 129 -3.25 -6.23 2.91
C ASN A 129 -2.66 -5.37 1.76
N PRO A 130 -3.02 -5.60 0.49
CA PRO A 130 -2.53 -4.81 -0.66
C PRO A 130 -2.78 -3.31 -0.52
N ASP A 131 -3.91 -2.92 0.10
CA ASP A 131 -4.27 -1.55 0.42
C ASP A 131 -3.19 -0.87 1.28
N GLN A 132 -2.70 -1.56 2.32
CA GLN A 132 -1.64 -1.08 3.19
C GLN A 132 -0.29 -0.99 2.46
N ARG A 133 0.01 -1.96 1.57
CA ARG A 133 1.25 -1.94 0.77
C ARG A 133 1.31 -0.72 -0.15
N ILE A 134 0.19 -0.44 -0.85
CA ILE A 134 0.11 0.66 -1.81
C ILE A 134 0.03 2.03 -1.12
N THR A 135 -0.68 2.15 0.02
CA THR A 135 -0.86 3.43 0.70
C THR A 135 0.28 3.76 1.65
N ASP A 136 0.57 2.88 2.60
CA ASP A 136 1.47 3.17 3.72
C ASP A 136 2.91 2.76 3.43
N ASP A 137 3.13 1.53 2.93
CA ASP A 137 4.49 1.05 2.71
C ASP A 137 5.19 1.80 1.57
N VAL A 138 4.50 2.17 0.50
CA VAL A 138 5.04 3.02 -0.56
C VAL A 138 5.44 4.39 0.00
N LYS A 139 4.59 5.01 0.82
CA LYS A 139 4.91 6.28 1.49
C LYS A 139 6.16 6.14 2.37
N MET A 140 6.15 5.15 3.26
CA MET A 140 7.26 4.93 4.20
C MET A 140 8.57 4.60 3.47
N PHE A 141 8.52 3.82 2.39
CA PHE A 141 9.68 3.50 1.58
C PHE A 141 10.34 4.76 1.01
N VAL A 142 9.56 5.64 0.39
CA VAL A 142 10.08 6.87 -0.22
C VAL A 142 10.63 7.82 0.84
N GLU A 143 9.86 8.09 1.89
CA GLU A 143 10.25 9.00 2.98
C GLU A 143 11.51 8.51 3.69
N GLN A 144 11.56 7.26 4.09
CA GLN A 144 12.70 6.71 4.83
C GLN A 144 13.94 6.56 3.94
N THR A 145 13.78 6.19 2.65
CA THR A 145 14.91 6.10 1.72
C THR A 145 15.60 7.46 1.58
N LEU A 146 14.84 8.53 1.36
CA LEU A 146 15.41 9.88 1.25
C LEU A 146 16.00 10.35 2.58
N THR A 147 15.31 10.15 3.69
CA THR A 147 15.81 10.53 5.03
C THR A 147 17.12 9.81 5.36
N ILE A 148 17.22 8.52 5.09
CA ILE A 148 18.44 7.73 5.35
C ILE A 148 19.57 8.15 4.43
N CYS A 149 19.30 8.28 3.11
CA CYS A 149 20.36 8.59 2.14
C CYS A 149 20.87 10.03 2.29
N VAL A 150 19.97 11.00 2.42
CA VAL A 150 20.34 12.43 2.59
C VAL A 150 20.99 12.64 3.96
N GLY A 151 20.43 12.08 5.02
CA GLY A 151 21.01 12.16 6.36
C GLY A 151 22.40 11.51 6.46
N PHE A 152 22.60 10.36 5.80
CA PHE A 152 23.92 9.73 5.73
C PHE A 152 24.94 10.62 4.99
N LEU A 153 24.54 11.23 3.87
CA LEU A 153 25.38 12.15 3.12
C LEU A 153 25.76 13.38 3.98
N SER A 154 24.78 13.96 4.66
CA SER A 154 24.98 15.07 5.59
C SER A 154 25.96 14.72 6.70
N ALA A 155 25.73 13.60 7.39
CA ALA A 155 26.59 13.14 8.46
C ALA A 155 28.03 12.85 7.98
N ALA A 156 28.16 12.21 6.82
CA ALA A 156 29.48 11.92 6.24
C ALA A 156 30.23 13.20 5.84
N ALA A 157 29.55 14.15 5.17
CA ALA A 157 30.15 15.42 4.79
C ALA A 157 30.54 16.28 5.99
N THR A 158 29.65 16.36 7.01
CA THR A 158 29.90 17.05 8.28
C THR A 158 31.08 16.42 9.01
N LEU A 159 31.11 15.08 9.13
CA LEU A 159 32.19 14.37 9.78
C LEU A 159 33.53 14.63 9.07
N ALA A 160 33.59 14.50 7.76
CA ALA A 160 34.78 14.75 6.97
C ALA A 160 35.32 16.18 7.15
N SER A 161 34.42 17.18 7.08
CA SER A 161 34.79 18.60 7.22
C SER A 161 35.28 18.93 8.63
N PHE A 162 34.50 18.53 9.66
CA PHE A 162 34.78 18.93 11.03
C PHE A 162 35.89 18.09 11.70
N VAL A 163 36.13 16.86 11.26
CA VAL A 163 37.31 16.08 11.71
C VAL A 163 38.59 16.78 11.27
N VAL A 164 38.68 17.32 10.04
CA VAL A 164 39.85 18.06 9.56
C VAL A 164 40.06 19.33 10.39
N ILE A 165 38.97 20.08 10.68
CA ILE A 165 39.06 21.29 11.51
C ILE A 165 39.50 20.93 12.95
N LEU A 166 38.87 19.93 13.54
CA LEU A 166 39.15 19.53 14.93
C LEU A 166 40.57 18.96 15.06
N TRP A 167 41.10 18.31 14.03
CA TRP A 167 42.48 17.83 13.95
C TRP A 167 43.46 19.00 13.97
N GLY A 168 43.22 20.04 13.14
CA GLY A 168 44.01 21.27 13.16
C GLY A 168 44.01 21.98 14.50
N LEU A 169 42.81 22.17 15.08
CA LEU A 169 42.65 22.80 16.41
C LEU A 169 43.35 22.01 17.56
N SER A 170 43.47 20.69 17.39
CA SER A 170 44.19 19.85 18.35
C SER A 170 45.70 20.18 18.39
N ALA A 171 46.28 20.64 17.27
CA ALA A 171 47.68 21.01 17.21
C ALA A 171 47.96 22.37 17.89
N GLU A 172 46.98 23.28 17.86
CA GLU A 172 47.05 24.59 18.50
C GLU A 172 46.81 24.56 20.03
N SER A 173 46.14 23.53 20.51
CA SER A 173 45.71 23.37 21.90
C SER A 173 46.31 22.06 22.48
N PRO A 174 47.57 21.99 22.92
CA PRO A 174 48.13 20.76 23.48
C PRO A 174 47.40 20.32 24.76
N LEU A 175 47.22 19.01 24.92
CA LEU A 175 46.55 18.43 26.10
C LEU A 175 47.43 18.62 27.34
N THR A 176 46.96 19.36 28.31
CA THR A 176 47.69 19.57 29.57
C THR A 176 47.03 18.72 30.69
N ILE A 177 47.76 17.71 31.19
CA ILE A 177 47.31 16.88 32.31
C ILE A 177 48.29 17.05 33.47
N LEU A 178 47.78 17.47 34.64
CA LEU A 178 48.56 17.68 35.84
C LEU A 178 49.80 18.57 35.65
N GLY A 179 49.72 19.58 34.77
CA GLY A 179 50.84 20.50 34.49
C GLY A 179 51.83 20.02 33.42
N ASN A 180 51.69 18.80 32.90
CA ASN A 180 52.53 18.28 31.84
C ASN A 180 51.81 18.39 30.49
N GLU A 181 52.49 18.91 29.48
CA GLU A 181 52.00 18.96 28.11
C GLU A 181 52.22 17.62 27.41
N ILE A 182 51.13 17.03 26.91
CA ILE A 182 51.18 15.78 26.18
C ILE A 182 50.76 16.08 24.73
N HIS A 183 51.66 15.90 23.80
CA HIS A 183 51.39 16.08 22.37
C HIS A 183 50.84 14.79 21.73
N ILE A 184 49.51 14.63 21.70
CA ILE A 184 48.84 13.55 20.98
C ILE A 184 48.24 14.17 19.71
N PRO A 185 48.64 13.76 18.49
CA PRO A 185 48.08 14.29 17.25
C PRO A 185 46.58 14.01 17.17
N GLY A 186 45.76 15.06 16.99
CA GLY A 186 44.32 14.92 16.83
C GLY A 186 43.56 14.44 18.10
N TYR A 187 44.09 14.67 19.32
CA TYR A 187 43.48 14.15 20.57
C TYR A 187 42.02 14.55 20.71
N LEU A 188 41.60 15.73 20.26
CA LEU A 188 40.19 16.15 20.31
C LEU A 188 39.28 15.26 19.46
N VAL A 189 39.78 14.76 18.31
CA VAL A 189 39.04 13.82 17.46
C VAL A 189 38.90 12.48 18.17
N TRP A 190 39.97 11.99 18.83
CA TRP A 190 39.92 10.74 19.59
C TRP A 190 38.99 10.87 20.78
N CYS A 191 39.00 11.99 21.51
CA CYS A 191 38.07 12.26 22.58
C CYS A 191 36.62 12.30 22.08
N ALA A 192 36.34 12.94 20.94
CA ALA A 192 35.02 12.96 20.36
C ALA A 192 34.54 11.55 19.95
N LEU A 193 35.44 10.74 19.38
CA LEU A 193 35.15 9.36 18.98
C LEU A 193 34.84 8.50 20.22
N ILE A 194 35.67 8.54 21.26
CA ILE A 194 35.44 7.78 22.51
C ILE A 194 34.12 8.20 23.14
N TYR A 195 33.88 9.52 23.24
CA TYR A 195 32.64 10.07 23.74
C TYR A 195 31.43 9.57 22.98
N ALA A 196 31.46 9.64 21.64
CA ALA A 196 30.37 9.18 20.78
C ALA A 196 30.13 7.65 20.90
N VAL A 197 31.22 6.84 20.91
CA VAL A 197 31.12 5.38 21.06
C VAL A 197 30.52 5.01 22.42
N PHE A 198 30.97 5.66 23.51
CA PHE A 198 30.43 5.45 24.85
C PHE A 198 28.94 5.82 24.92
N GLY A 199 28.57 7.01 24.45
CA GLY A 199 27.18 7.45 24.40
C GLY A 199 26.30 6.54 23.57
N THR A 200 26.79 6.10 22.41
CA THR A 200 26.13 5.14 21.54
C THR A 200 25.87 3.80 22.20
N ALA A 201 26.91 3.21 22.77
CA ALA A 201 26.82 1.90 23.43
C ALA A 201 25.81 1.93 24.60
N LEU A 202 25.84 2.99 25.40
CA LEU A 202 24.95 3.12 26.54
C LEU A 202 23.50 3.45 26.14
N THR A 203 23.32 4.31 25.13
CA THR A 203 21.98 4.56 24.51
C THR A 203 21.38 3.28 23.98
N HIS A 204 22.16 2.47 23.28
CA HIS A 204 21.69 1.19 22.75
C HIS A 204 21.34 0.21 23.88
N TRP A 205 22.19 0.11 24.90
CA TRP A 205 21.94 -0.79 26.04
C TRP A 205 20.65 -0.43 26.81
N ILE A 206 20.40 0.87 27.04
CA ILE A 206 19.21 1.36 27.75
C ILE A 206 17.97 1.27 26.87
N GLY A 207 18.10 1.58 25.55
CA GLY A 207 17.01 1.72 24.60
C GLY A 207 16.58 0.41 23.93
N SER A 208 17.44 -0.62 23.88
CA SER A 208 17.13 -1.87 23.16
C SER A 208 15.82 -2.56 23.60
N PRO A 209 15.38 -2.55 24.88
CA PRO A 209 14.10 -3.14 25.26
C PRO A 209 12.88 -2.42 24.67
N LEU A 210 13.01 -1.12 24.32
CA LEU A 210 11.91 -0.35 23.74
C LEU A 210 11.45 -0.93 22.38
N VAL A 211 12.36 -1.50 21.61
CA VAL A 211 12.03 -2.10 20.31
C VAL A 211 10.99 -3.20 20.45
N MET A 212 11.15 -4.06 21.45
CA MET A 212 10.19 -5.14 21.71
C MET A 212 8.86 -4.60 22.26
N LEU A 213 8.92 -3.61 23.17
CA LEU A 213 7.71 -2.98 23.71
C LEU A 213 6.92 -2.22 22.65
N ASP A 214 7.58 -1.50 21.75
CA ASP A 214 6.94 -0.84 20.61
C ASP A 214 6.28 -1.85 19.65
N TYR A 215 6.93 -2.99 19.41
CA TYR A 215 6.33 -4.07 18.61
C TYR A 215 5.08 -4.66 19.29
N GLN A 216 5.14 -4.89 20.60
CA GLN A 216 3.98 -5.37 21.37
C GLN A 216 2.86 -4.32 21.37
N GLN A 217 3.19 -3.03 21.48
CA GLN A 217 2.22 -1.94 21.42
C GLN A 217 1.44 -1.96 20.10
N GLN A 218 2.14 -2.03 18.98
CA GLN A 218 1.50 -2.12 17.65
C GLN A 218 0.60 -3.35 17.53
N ARG A 219 1.04 -4.49 18.07
CA ARG A 219 0.24 -5.73 18.07
C ARG A 219 -1.03 -5.57 18.91
N PHE A 220 -0.94 -5.03 20.14
CA PHE A 220 -2.11 -4.85 21.02
C PHE A 220 -3.09 -3.82 20.47
N GLU A 221 -2.60 -2.74 19.88
CA GLU A 221 -3.44 -1.75 19.20
C GLU A 221 -4.14 -2.31 17.96
N ALA A 222 -3.43 -3.11 17.15
CA ALA A 222 -4.02 -3.78 15.98
C ALA A 222 -5.11 -4.78 16.42
N ASP A 223 -4.87 -5.57 17.47
CA ASP A 223 -5.84 -6.51 18.02
C ASP A 223 -7.08 -5.79 18.58
N PHE A 224 -6.90 -4.69 19.29
CA PHE A 224 -7.99 -3.86 19.79
C PHE A 224 -8.82 -3.26 18.63
N ARG A 225 -8.15 -2.69 17.63
CA ARG A 225 -8.80 -2.12 16.43
C ARG A 225 -9.58 -3.17 15.66
N PHE A 226 -9.01 -4.35 15.45
CA PHE A 226 -9.68 -5.46 14.77
C PHE A 226 -11.00 -5.82 15.46
N ASN A 227 -11.00 -5.91 16.81
CA ASN A 227 -12.21 -6.23 17.55
C ASN A 227 -13.24 -5.09 17.54
N LEU A 228 -12.82 -3.82 17.52
CA LEU A 228 -13.73 -2.68 17.34
C LEU A 228 -14.40 -2.72 15.97
N VAL A 229 -13.65 -3.00 14.90
CA VAL A 229 -14.20 -3.14 13.55
C VAL A 229 -15.22 -4.28 13.50
N ARG A 230 -14.87 -5.44 14.10
CA ARG A 230 -15.76 -6.59 14.17
C ARG A 230 -17.05 -6.28 14.95
N ALA A 231 -16.96 -5.54 16.05
CA ALA A 231 -18.14 -5.10 16.79
C ALA A 231 -19.03 -4.16 15.96
N ARG A 232 -18.43 -3.26 15.18
CA ARG A 232 -19.14 -2.36 14.27
C ARG A 232 -19.84 -3.13 13.13
N GLU A 233 -19.16 -4.11 12.55
CA GLU A 233 -19.72 -4.93 11.46
C GLU A 233 -20.89 -5.80 11.91
N ASN A 234 -20.88 -6.23 13.16
CA ASN A 234 -21.93 -7.05 13.75
C ASN A 234 -22.84 -6.27 14.73
N ALA A 235 -22.94 -4.96 14.58
CA ALA A 235 -23.65 -4.08 15.52
C ALA A 235 -25.12 -4.49 15.70
N GLU A 236 -25.83 -4.84 14.62
CA GLU A 236 -27.21 -5.31 14.67
C GLU A 236 -27.36 -6.61 15.46
N GLN A 237 -26.49 -7.60 15.21
CA GLN A 237 -26.51 -8.89 15.90
C GLN A 237 -26.20 -8.73 17.39
N ILE A 238 -25.24 -7.87 17.73
CA ILE A 238 -24.92 -7.55 19.14
C ILE A 238 -26.12 -6.91 19.84
N ALA A 239 -26.78 -5.95 19.18
CA ALA A 239 -27.96 -5.28 19.72
C ALA A 239 -29.15 -6.26 19.89
N LEU A 240 -29.41 -7.12 18.89
CA LEU A 240 -30.47 -8.13 18.96
C LEU A 240 -30.23 -9.15 20.09
N LEU A 241 -28.96 -9.48 20.37
CA LEU A 241 -28.59 -10.39 21.46
C LEU A 241 -28.42 -9.67 22.80
N ARG A 242 -28.55 -8.34 22.87
CA ARG A 242 -28.26 -7.51 24.06
C ARG A 242 -26.88 -7.76 24.64
N GLY A 243 -25.90 -7.91 23.72
CA GLY A 243 -24.51 -8.30 24.01
C GLY A 243 -23.58 -7.15 24.38
N GLU A 244 -24.05 -5.90 24.50
CA GLU A 244 -23.22 -4.70 24.67
C GLU A 244 -22.31 -4.77 25.91
N SER A 245 -22.81 -5.33 27.01
CA SER A 245 -22.02 -5.46 28.24
C SER A 245 -20.85 -6.44 28.09
N ALA A 246 -21.09 -7.57 27.40
CA ALA A 246 -20.06 -8.58 27.15
C ALA A 246 -19.00 -8.06 26.17
N GLU A 247 -19.41 -7.38 25.10
CA GLU A 247 -18.46 -6.79 24.15
C GLU A 247 -17.66 -5.64 24.79
N ARG A 248 -18.29 -4.81 25.63
CA ARG A 248 -17.60 -3.78 26.40
C ARG A 248 -16.53 -4.37 27.29
N GLN A 249 -16.81 -5.45 28.01
CA GLN A 249 -15.84 -6.09 28.88
C GLN A 249 -14.66 -6.62 28.07
N ARG A 250 -14.90 -7.35 26.98
CA ARG A 250 -13.86 -7.89 26.09
C ARG A 250 -12.97 -6.79 25.50
N LEU A 251 -13.56 -5.70 25.04
CA LEU A 251 -12.82 -4.56 24.51
C LEU A 251 -12.01 -3.87 25.59
N SER A 252 -12.57 -3.72 26.81
CA SER A 252 -11.84 -3.13 27.95
C SER A 252 -10.63 -3.98 28.37
N GLU A 253 -10.75 -5.31 28.40
CA GLU A 253 -9.64 -6.22 28.68
C GLU A 253 -8.51 -6.11 27.65
N ARG A 254 -8.87 -5.99 26.36
CA ARG A 254 -7.89 -5.80 25.28
C ARG A 254 -7.19 -4.44 25.36
N PHE A 255 -7.96 -3.39 25.64
CA PHE A 255 -7.39 -2.06 25.86
C PHE A 255 -6.53 -1.99 27.12
N GLY A 256 -6.86 -2.75 28.15
CA GLY A 256 -6.04 -2.90 29.35
C GLY A 256 -4.60 -3.32 29.03
N ARG A 257 -4.41 -4.26 28.10
CA ARG A 257 -3.06 -4.68 27.64
C ARG A 257 -2.30 -3.56 26.93
N VAL A 258 -3.00 -2.72 26.15
CA VAL A 258 -2.42 -1.53 25.52
C VAL A 258 -1.90 -0.57 26.60
N VAL A 259 -2.70 -0.33 27.65
CA VAL A 259 -2.35 0.57 28.74
C VAL A 259 -1.18 0.03 29.57
N GLU A 260 -1.19 -1.25 29.94
CA GLU A 260 -0.11 -1.90 30.68
C GLU A 260 1.23 -1.79 29.95
N ASN A 261 1.24 -2.15 28.66
CA ASN A 261 2.47 -2.04 27.85
C ASN A 261 2.92 -0.58 27.69
N TRP A 262 1.99 0.39 27.63
CA TRP A 262 2.31 1.80 27.56
C TRP A 262 3.03 2.29 28.82
N TYR A 263 2.65 1.82 30.01
CA TYR A 263 3.38 2.15 31.26
C TYR A 263 4.81 1.62 31.25
N GLU A 264 5.05 0.44 30.69
CA GLU A 264 6.40 -0.09 30.51
C GLU A 264 7.22 0.78 29.53
N ILE A 265 6.64 1.16 28.38
CA ILE A 265 7.24 2.10 27.43
C ILE A 265 7.59 3.42 28.11
N MET A 266 6.68 4.02 28.87
CA MET A 266 6.91 5.27 29.60
C MET A 266 8.08 5.14 30.57
N THR A 267 8.16 4.05 31.31
CA THR A 267 9.24 3.81 32.27
C THR A 267 10.60 3.70 31.58
N ARG A 268 10.67 2.99 30.48
CA ARG A 268 11.90 2.84 29.67
C ARG A 268 12.29 4.13 28.96
N THR A 269 11.32 4.82 28.37
CA THR A 269 11.53 6.12 27.72
C THR A 269 12.04 7.16 28.71
N LYS A 270 11.48 7.20 29.95
CA LYS A 270 11.99 8.09 31.02
C LYS A 270 13.47 7.84 31.32
N ARG A 271 13.89 6.57 31.44
CA ARG A 271 15.30 6.23 31.69
C ARG A 271 16.21 6.62 30.54
N LEU A 272 15.76 6.34 29.29
CA LEU A 272 16.50 6.70 28.09
C LEU A 272 16.63 8.22 27.95
N THR A 273 15.54 8.96 28.15
CA THR A 273 15.54 10.43 28.08
C THR A 273 16.42 11.05 29.16
N ALA A 274 16.37 10.53 30.39
CA ALA A 274 17.25 11.00 31.48
C ALA A 274 18.73 10.83 31.11
N PHE A 275 19.10 9.66 30.56
CA PHE A 275 20.47 9.43 30.10
C PHE A 275 20.86 10.33 28.93
N THR A 276 20.06 10.35 27.86
CA THR A 276 20.39 11.12 26.63
C THR A 276 20.45 12.62 26.91
N SER A 277 19.57 13.14 27.78
CA SER A 277 19.61 14.55 28.18
C SER A 277 20.87 14.85 29.02
N SER A 278 21.21 13.99 30.00
CA SER A 278 22.44 14.16 30.80
C SER A 278 23.70 14.06 29.94
N TYR A 279 23.73 13.09 29.03
CA TYR A 279 24.80 12.93 28.05
C TYR A 279 24.94 14.15 27.13
N GLY A 280 23.81 14.68 26.62
CA GLY A 280 23.79 15.90 25.80
C GLY A 280 24.29 17.13 26.54
N GLN A 281 23.91 17.33 27.82
CA GLN A 281 24.42 18.43 28.63
C GLN A 281 25.93 18.28 28.95
N ALA A 282 26.38 17.06 29.23
CA ALA A 282 27.80 16.80 29.40
C ALA A 282 28.60 17.08 28.10
N ALA A 283 28.04 16.77 26.94
CA ALA A 283 28.66 17.05 25.63
C ALA A 283 28.91 18.55 25.40
N VAL A 284 28.09 19.43 25.95
CA VAL A 284 28.29 20.90 25.86
C VAL A 284 29.53 21.33 26.62
N VAL A 285 29.73 20.78 27.81
CA VAL A 285 30.81 21.22 28.72
C VAL A 285 32.12 20.48 28.44
N PHE A 286 32.08 19.25 27.99
CA PHE A 286 33.22 18.37 27.81
C PHE A 286 34.37 18.97 26.97
N PRO A 287 34.13 19.55 25.77
CA PRO A 287 35.21 20.18 25.00
C PRO A 287 35.85 21.39 25.71
N TYR A 288 35.08 22.16 26.46
CA TYR A 288 35.63 23.26 27.26
C TYR A 288 36.60 22.76 28.32
N ILE A 289 36.28 21.67 29.04
CA ILE A 289 37.18 21.07 30.03
C ILE A 289 38.49 20.64 29.37
N LEU A 290 38.46 20.12 28.14
CA LEU A 290 39.66 19.68 27.43
C LEU A 290 40.58 20.84 27.02
N VAL A 291 40.00 21.98 26.59
CA VAL A 291 40.78 23.12 26.04
C VAL A 291 40.97 24.28 27.04
N ALA A 292 40.24 24.31 28.16
CA ALA A 292 40.40 25.35 29.18
C ALA A 292 41.83 25.52 29.68
N PRO A 293 42.63 24.47 29.96
CA PRO A 293 44.04 24.65 30.38
C PRO A 293 44.87 25.44 29.37
N ALA A 294 44.66 25.22 28.08
CA ALA A 294 45.34 25.96 27.01
C ALA A 294 44.88 27.43 26.93
N PHE A 295 43.60 27.69 27.16
CA PHE A 295 43.03 29.05 27.25
C PHE A 295 43.59 29.83 28.45
N PHE A 296 43.58 29.25 29.64
CA PHE A 296 44.11 29.89 30.86
C PHE A 296 45.64 30.02 30.85
N ALA A 297 46.35 29.30 29.99
CA ALA A 297 47.78 29.45 29.73
C ALA A 297 48.08 30.43 28.59
N ASP A 298 47.10 31.22 28.12
CA ASP A 298 47.17 32.19 27.02
C ASP A 298 47.69 31.59 25.69
N LYS A 299 47.53 30.27 25.48
CA LYS A 299 47.92 29.58 24.22
C LYS A 299 46.90 29.73 23.14
N ILE A 300 45.63 29.83 23.52
CA ILE A 300 44.48 30.01 22.59
C ILE A 300 43.64 31.17 23.08
N GLN A 301 42.99 31.87 22.13
CA GLN A 301 42.03 32.93 22.41
C GLN A 301 40.63 32.33 22.67
N LEU A 302 39.73 33.16 23.24
CA LEU A 302 38.33 32.78 23.47
C LEU A 302 37.63 32.25 22.20
N GLY A 303 37.91 32.88 21.05
CA GLY A 303 37.41 32.45 19.78
C GLY A 303 37.80 31.02 19.40
N GLY A 304 39.09 30.66 19.63
CA GLY A 304 39.61 29.31 19.39
C GLY A 304 38.93 28.26 20.29
N MET A 305 38.69 28.61 21.60
CA MET A 305 37.96 27.74 22.53
C MET A 305 36.52 27.51 22.07
N MET A 306 35.81 28.55 21.66
CA MET A 306 34.42 28.47 21.15
C MET A 306 34.35 27.70 19.81
N GLN A 307 35.29 27.93 18.90
CA GLN A 307 35.41 27.19 17.64
C GLN A 307 35.61 25.69 17.91
N THR A 308 36.49 25.33 18.84
CA THR A 308 36.76 23.94 19.19
C THR A 308 35.54 23.26 19.78
N ALA A 309 34.81 23.92 20.70
CA ALA A 309 33.57 23.38 21.26
C ALA A 309 32.50 23.13 20.19
N ASN A 310 32.34 24.07 19.26
CA ASN A 310 31.42 23.94 18.14
C ASN A 310 31.83 22.81 17.18
N ALA A 311 33.11 22.74 16.79
CA ALA A 311 33.63 21.67 15.96
C ALA A 311 33.47 20.28 16.61
N PHE A 312 33.76 20.16 17.91
CA PHE A 312 33.54 18.94 18.68
C PHE A 312 32.08 18.50 18.66
N SER A 313 31.16 19.43 18.88
CA SER A 313 29.71 19.16 18.84
C SER A 313 29.27 18.63 17.48
N ASN A 314 29.74 19.21 16.36
CA ASN A 314 29.41 18.76 15.00
C ASN A 314 29.94 17.35 14.73
N VAL A 315 31.18 17.03 15.15
CA VAL A 315 31.76 15.68 15.02
C VAL A 315 30.94 14.68 15.84
N GLN A 316 30.62 15.01 17.09
CA GLN A 316 29.85 14.15 17.97
C GLN A 316 28.45 13.89 17.44
N GLN A 317 27.76 14.91 16.91
CA GLN A 317 26.43 14.76 16.30
C GLN A 317 26.47 13.90 15.04
N ALA A 318 27.47 14.11 14.16
CA ALA A 318 27.65 13.30 12.97
C ALA A 318 27.92 11.82 13.29
N LEU A 319 28.71 11.54 14.34
CA LEU A 319 28.95 10.17 14.82
C LEU A 319 27.68 9.55 15.45
N SER A 320 26.88 10.36 16.15
CA SER A 320 25.63 9.91 16.79
C SER A 320 24.50 9.65 15.78
N PHE A 321 24.62 10.14 14.53
CA PHE A 321 23.63 9.91 13.48
C PHE A 321 23.32 8.42 13.27
N PHE A 322 24.32 7.58 13.23
CA PHE A 322 24.14 6.13 13.03
C PHE A 322 23.31 5.45 14.12
N VAL A 323 23.33 6.01 15.33
CA VAL A 323 22.52 5.52 16.45
C VAL A 323 21.08 5.98 16.32
N SER A 324 20.89 7.25 16.01
CA SER A 324 19.56 7.84 15.87
C SER A 324 18.77 7.21 14.71
N ILE A 325 19.47 6.81 13.63
CA ILE A 325 18.85 6.23 12.43
C ILE A 325 18.60 4.71 12.52
N TYR A 326 19.13 4.04 13.55
CA TYR A 326 19.02 2.57 13.69
C TYR A 326 17.58 2.08 13.66
N ARG A 327 16.68 2.77 14.36
CA ARG A 327 15.24 2.45 14.35
C ARG A 327 14.63 2.64 12.98
N ALA A 328 14.88 3.79 12.36
CA ALA A 328 14.38 4.08 11.00
C ALA A 328 14.93 3.06 9.97
N LEU A 329 16.18 2.62 10.13
CA LEU A 329 16.77 1.58 9.27
C LEU A 329 16.10 0.21 9.48
N ALA A 330 15.71 -0.15 10.68
CA ALA A 330 14.99 -1.39 10.98
C ALA A 330 13.58 -1.36 10.37
N GLU A 331 12.86 -0.27 10.54
CA GLU A 331 11.53 -0.04 9.97
C GLU A 331 11.61 -0.03 8.43
N TRP A 332 12.56 0.67 7.84
CA TRP A 332 12.80 0.69 6.41
C TRP A 332 13.08 -0.69 5.82
N ARG A 333 13.87 -1.52 6.51
CA ARG A 333 14.10 -2.92 6.10
C ARG A 333 12.82 -3.75 6.13
N ALA A 334 11.96 -3.54 7.11
CA ALA A 334 10.67 -4.22 7.19
C ALA A 334 9.75 -3.80 6.04
N VAL A 335 9.70 -2.50 5.72
CA VAL A 335 8.95 -1.96 4.57
C VAL A 335 9.41 -2.59 3.25
N ILE A 336 10.75 -2.63 3.02
CA ILE A 336 11.31 -3.25 1.81
C ILE A 336 10.91 -4.73 1.69
N ALA A 337 10.99 -5.49 2.79
CA ALA A 337 10.63 -6.90 2.79
C ALA A 337 9.14 -7.11 2.47
N ARG A 338 8.26 -6.22 2.95
CA ARG A 338 6.82 -6.28 2.65
C ARG A 338 6.52 -5.92 1.19
N LEU A 339 7.17 -4.87 0.66
CA LEU A 339 7.02 -4.51 -0.76
C LEU A 339 7.59 -5.60 -1.68
N GLU A 340 8.70 -6.23 -1.30
CA GLU A 340 9.26 -7.38 -2.02
C GLU A 340 8.28 -8.56 -2.04
N GLY A 341 7.71 -8.92 -0.90
CA GLY A 341 6.68 -9.96 -0.82
C GLY A 341 5.43 -9.63 -1.64
N PHE A 342 5.05 -8.35 -1.70
CA PHE A 342 3.94 -7.89 -2.54
C PHE A 342 4.25 -8.02 -4.04
N GLU A 343 5.44 -7.61 -4.49
CA GLU A 343 5.89 -7.81 -5.88
C GLU A 343 5.96 -9.30 -6.25
N GLU A 344 6.46 -10.15 -5.33
CA GLU A 344 6.51 -11.60 -5.53
C GLU A 344 5.11 -12.21 -5.61
N ALA A 345 4.18 -11.78 -4.77
CA ALA A 345 2.78 -12.23 -4.80
C ALA A 345 2.11 -11.86 -6.13
N ILE A 346 2.27 -10.64 -6.62
CA ILE A 346 1.78 -10.24 -7.95
C ILE A 346 2.42 -11.11 -9.04
N ALA A 347 3.74 -11.29 -9.01
CA ALA A 347 4.46 -12.08 -10.01
C ALA A 347 4.06 -13.55 -10.01
N SER A 348 3.72 -14.12 -8.85
CA SER A 348 3.29 -15.52 -8.71
C SER A 348 1.93 -15.79 -9.35
N VAL A 349 1.02 -14.78 -9.33
CA VAL A 349 -0.31 -14.93 -9.94
C VAL A 349 -0.35 -14.49 -11.40
N ALA A 350 0.58 -13.62 -11.82
CA ALA A 350 0.69 -13.16 -13.20
C ALA A 350 1.25 -14.24 -14.13
N LYS A 351 2.07 -15.15 -13.61
CA LYS A 351 2.59 -16.31 -14.35
C LYS A 351 2.10 -17.58 -13.64
N PRO A 352 1.21 -18.39 -14.24
CA PRO A 352 0.89 -19.68 -13.69
C PRO A 352 2.21 -20.47 -13.55
N ALA A 353 2.49 -20.97 -12.36
CA ALA A 353 3.75 -21.68 -12.05
C ALA A 353 3.93 -22.97 -12.88
N ASP A 354 2.85 -23.48 -13.47
CA ASP A 354 2.84 -24.63 -14.36
C ASP A 354 1.88 -24.35 -15.53
N ALA A 355 2.44 -24.04 -16.69
CA ALA A 355 1.64 -23.89 -17.92
C ALA A 355 0.85 -25.17 -18.28
N ALA A 356 1.24 -26.30 -17.74
CA ALA A 356 0.56 -27.58 -17.89
C ALA A 356 -0.74 -27.71 -17.04
N HIS A 357 -0.94 -26.83 -16.07
CA HIS A 357 -2.06 -26.86 -15.11
C HIS A 357 -2.89 -25.57 -15.13
N ALA A 358 -2.77 -24.73 -16.17
CA ALA A 358 -3.56 -23.52 -16.35
C ALA A 358 -4.65 -23.73 -17.40
N ILE A 359 -5.82 -23.14 -17.15
CA ILE A 359 -6.87 -23.02 -18.17
C ILE A 359 -6.41 -21.99 -19.19
N ASP A 360 -6.35 -22.37 -20.46
CA ASP A 360 -6.01 -21.47 -21.55
C ASP A 360 -7.29 -20.86 -22.16
N ILE A 361 -7.29 -19.54 -22.35
CA ILE A 361 -8.42 -18.82 -22.96
C ILE A 361 -7.96 -18.33 -24.32
N GLU A 362 -8.49 -18.96 -25.37
CA GLU A 362 -8.16 -18.65 -26.75
C GLU A 362 -9.25 -17.81 -27.41
N ALA A 363 -8.85 -16.74 -28.10
CA ALA A 363 -9.73 -16.03 -29.00
C ALA A 363 -9.91 -16.83 -30.29
N SER A 364 -11.12 -17.37 -30.53
CA SER A 364 -11.41 -18.18 -31.69
C SER A 364 -11.95 -17.32 -32.86
N GLY A 365 -11.20 -17.25 -33.96
CA GLY A 365 -11.63 -16.61 -35.18
C GLY A 365 -12.42 -17.59 -36.06
N GLY A 366 -13.75 -17.55 -36.02
CA GLY A 366 -14.59 -18.36 -36.95
C GLY A 366 -15.63 -19.24 -36.28
N THR A 367 -15.74 -19.22 -34.95
CA THR A 367 -16.86 -19.84 -34.23
C THR A 367 -17.68 -18.74 -33.53
N ASP A 368 -19.00 -18.91 -33.54
CA ASP A 368 -19.95 -18.02 -32.86
C ASP A 368 -20.39 -18.56 -31.48
N ARG A 369 -19.58 -19.43 -30.89
CA ARG A 369 -19.86 -20.11 -29.63
C ARG A 369 -18.65 -20.17 -28.71
N ILE A 370 -18.91 -20.25 -27.41
CA ILE A 370 -17.88 -20.54 -26.42
C ILE A 370 -17.74 -22.06 -26.29
N GLU A 371 -16.52 -22.60 -26.49
CA GLU A 371 -16.25 -24.03 -26.40
C GLU A 371 -15.29 -24.36 -25.28
N LEU A 372 -15.63 -25.38 -24.49
CA LEU A 372 -14.75 -25.95 -23.46
C LEU A 372 -14.16 -27.27 -24.02
N ARG A 373 -12.84 -27.30 -24.23
CA ARG A 373 -12.13 -28.45 -24.82
C ARG A 373 -11.22 -29.08 -23.78
N ARG A 374 -11.39 -30.39 -23.53
CA ARG A 374 -10.61 -31.16 -22.55
C ARG A 374 -10.49 -30.43 -21.22
N PHE A 375 -11.60 -29.84 -20.80
CA PHE A 375 -11.66 -28.90 -19.69
C PHE A 375 -11.84 -29.62 -18.37
N LEU A 376 -10.92 -29.35 -17.40
CA LEU A 376 -11.02 -29.80 -16.01
C LEU A 376 -10.74 -28.61 -15.08
N LEU A 377 -11.78 -28.13 -14.44
CA LEU A 377 -11.71 -27.09 -13.41
C LEU A 377 -11.25 -27.68 -12.09
N ARG A 378 -10.32 -27.01 -11.41
CA ARG A 378 -9.81 -27.42 -10.10
C ARG A 378 -10.00 -26.32 -9.06
N LEU A 379 -9.97 -26.71 -7.79
CA LEU A 379 -9.82 -25.78 -6.66
C LEU A 379 -8.35 -25.36 -6.51
N PRO A 380 -8.05 -24.27 -5.78
CA PRO A 380 -6.67 -23.83 -5.52
C PRO A 380 -5.78 -24.90 -4.85
N ASN A 381 -6.39 -25.81 -4.09
CA ASN A 381 -5.69 -26.95 -3.48
C ASN A 381 -5.43 -28.11 -4.44
N GLY A 382 -5.75 -27.95 -5.74
CA GLY A 382 -5.56 -28.96 -6.78
C GLY A 382 -6.68 -30.00 -6.90
N SER A 383 -7.68 -30.03 -6.02
CA SER A 383 -8.80 -30.97 -6.09
C SER A 383 -9.65 -30.72 -7.35
N PRO A 384 -10.03 -31.76 -8.11
CA PRO A 384 -10.89 -31.64 -9.28
C PRO A 384 -12.29 -31.17 -8.84
N LEU A 385 -12.92 -30.32 -9.64
CA LEU A 385 -14.23 -29.75 -9.35
C LEU A 385 -15.25 -30.02 -10.48
N VAL A 386 -14.97 -29.53 -11.69
CA VAL A 386 -15.89 -29.69 -12.85
C VAL A 386 -15.10 -30.17 -14.05
N ALA A 387 -15.60 -31.23 -14.70
CA ALA A 387 -15.09 -31.69 -15.99
C ALA A 387 -16.10 -31.37 -17.10
N ALA A 388 -15.59 -30.91 -18.22
CA ALA A 388 -16.38 -30.72 -19.43
C ALA A 388 -15.51 -31.05 -20.66
N ASP A 389 -15.94 -32.01 -21.43
CA ASP A 389 -15.30 -32.31 -22.71
C ASP A 389 -16.29 -32.11 -23.85
N GLY A 390 -15.95 -31.17 -24.74
CA GLY A 390 -16.78 -30.84 -25.86
C GLY A 390 -18.09 -30.09 -25.53
N PHE A 391 -18.12 -29.41 -24.36
CA PHE A 391 -19.26 -28.58 -24.00
C PHE A 391 -19.19 -27.23 -24.72
N ASP A 392 -20.32 -26.81 -25.28
CA ASP A 392 -20.46 -25.53 -25.99
C ASP A 392 -21.60 -24.66 -25.43
N ILE A 393 -21.45 -23.35 -25.52
CA ILE A 393 -22.49 -22.34 -25.30
C ILE A 393 -22.68 -21.65 -26.63
N ARG A 394 -23.84 -21.88 -27.28
CA ARG A 394 -24.13 -21.40 -28.63
C ARG A 394 -24.66 -19.98 -28.60
N SER A 395 -24.27 -19.18 -29.59
CA SER A 395 -24.82 -17.84 -29.74
C SER A 395 -26.34 -17.85 -29.85
N HIS A 396 -26.96 -16.85 -29.24
CA HIS A 396 -28.42 -16.64 -29.20
C HIS A 396 -29.22 -17.75 -28.50
N GLU A 397 -28.59 -18.77 -27.92
CA GLU A 397 -29.23 -19.82 -27.13
C GLU A 397 -29.37 -19.38 -25.65
N ARG A 398 -30.49 -19.73 -25.06
CA ARG A 398 -30.75 -19.50 -23.63
C ARG A 398 -30.54 -20.81 -22.85
N THR A 399 -29.47 -20.87 -22.10
CA THR A 399 -29.03 -22.07 -21.39
C THR A 399 -29.21 -21.92 -19.87
N LEU A 400 -29.92 -22.87 -19.22
CA LEU A 400 -30.02 -22.97 -17.77
C LEU A 400 -29.03 -24.01 -17.24
N ILE A 401 -28.13 -23.60 -16.35
CA ILE A 401 -27.22 -24.51 -15.66
C ILE A 401 -27.75 -24.76 -14.24
N SER A 402 -28.00 -26.01 -13.91
CA SER A 402 -28.49 -26.46 -12.61
C SER A 402 -27.56 -27.50 -11.99
N GLY A 403 -27.77 -27.84 -10.71
CA GLY A 403 -26.98 -28.84 -10.02
C GLY A 403 -26.87 -28.55 -8.51
N PRO A 404 -26.32 -29.45 -7.72
CA PRO A 404 -26.21 -29.30 -6.26
C PRO A 404 -25.46 -28.03 -5.85
N SER A 405 -25.69 -27.56 -4.62
CA SER A 405 -24.86 -26.50 -4.04
C SER A 405 -23.43 -27.02 -3.89
N GLY A 406 -22.43 -26.18 -4.17
CA GLY A 406 -21.01 -26.58 -4.14
C GLY A 406 -20.53 -27.35 -5.39
N ALA A 407 -21.38 -27.65 -6.38
CA ALA A 407 -20.96 -28.36 -7.60
C ALA A 407 -20.03 -27.55 -8.54
N GLY A 408 -19.69 -26.30 -8.19
CA GLY A 408 -18.75 -25.51 -8.98
C GLY A 408 -19.36 -24.66 -10.09
N LYS A 409 -20.71 -24.46 -10.09
CA LYS A 409 -21.42 -23.65 -11.10
C LYS A 409 -20.84 -22.23 -11.23
N SER A 410 -20.79 -21.49 -10.14
CA SER A 410 -20.22 -20.11 -10.11
C SER A 410 -18.74 -20.09 -10.43
N THR A 411 -18.00 -21.16 -10.06
CA THR A 411 -16.58 -21.27 -10.38
C THR A 411 -16.35 -21.49 -11.87
N LEU A 412 -17.24 -22.25 -12.53
CA LEU A 412 -17.23 -22.39 -13.98
C LEU A 412 -17.42 -21.03 -14.68
N PHE A 413 -18.36 -20.20 -14.23
CA PHE A 413 -18.55 -18.85 -14.77
C PHE A 413 -17.29 -17.98 -14.59
N ARG A 414 -16.66 -18.06 -13.42
CA ARG A 414 -15.39 -17.34 -13.18
C ARG A 414 -14.25 -17.81 -14.08
N ALA A 415 -14.21 -19.12 -14.42
CA ALA A 415 -13.22 -19.65 -15.35
C ALA A 415 -13.48 -19.13 -16.78
N ILE A 416 -14.74 -19.11 -17.23
CA ILE A 416 -15.12 -18.54 -18.55
C ILE A 416 -14.78 -17.04 -18.62
N ALA A 417 -14.92 -16.31 -17.50
CA ALA A 417 -14.53 -14.91 -17.40
C ALA A 417 -13.00 -14.67 -17.31
N GLY A 418 -12.19 -15.72 -17.26
CA GLY A 418 -10.74 -15.60 -17.08
C GLY A 418 -10.28 -15.26 -15.67
N ALA A 419 -11.20 -15.20 -14.71
CA ALA A 419 -10.88 -14.87 -13.33
C ALA A 419 -10.40 -16.07 -12.49
N TRP A 420 -10.62 -17.30 -12.94
CA TRP A 420 -10.26 -18.54 -12.25
C TRP A 420 -9.24 -19.34 -13.06
N PRO A 421 -7.95 -19.33 -12.70
CA PRO A 421 -6.89 -19.94 -13.50
C PRO A 421 -6.64 -21.43 -13.21
N PHE A 422 -7.25 -21.99 -12.14
CA PHE A 422 -6.93 -23.35 -11.67
C PHE A 422 -7.68 -24.41 -12.47
N GLY A 423 -6.94 -25.23 -13.22
CA GLY A 423 -7.49 -26.32 -14.03
C GLY A 423 -6.64 -26.64 -15.23
N THR A 424 -7.18 -27.39 -16.17
CA THR A 424 -6.53 -27.75 -17.45
C THR A 424 -7.53 -27.65 -18.58
N GLY A 425 -7.05 -27.50 -19.80
CA GLY A 425 -7.87 -27.44 -21.01
C GLY A 425 -8.01 -26.02 -21.55
N THR A 426 -8.81 -25.89 -22.60
CA THR A 426 -8.95 -24.63 -23.34
C THR A 426 -10.40 -24.15 -23.33
N ILE A 427 -10.60 -22.87 -23.08
CA ILE A 427 -11.86 -22.15 -23.29
C ILE A 427 -11.69 -21.30 -24.54
N ALA A 428 -12.31 -21.71 -25.63
CA ALA A 428 -12.32 -20.93 -26.87
C ALA A 428 -13.49 -19.94 -26.83
N VAL A 429 -13.20 -18.64 -26.89
CA VAL A 429 -14.17 -17.54 -26.87
C VAL A 429 -14.16 -16.86 -28.23
N PRO A 430 -15.32 -16.49 -28.84
CA PRO A 430 -15.35 -15.78 -30.10
C PRO A 430 -14.55 -14.47 -30.03
N SER A 431 -13.74 -14.21 -31.05
CA SER A 431 -12.89 -13.03 -31.09
C SER A 431 -13.70 -11.73 -31.02
N GLY A 432 -13.38 -10.86 -30.08
CA GLY A 432 -14.10 -9.60 -29.86
C GLY A 432 -15.44 -9.73 -29.14
N ALA A 433 -15.82 -10.92 -28.67
CA ALA A 433 -17.06 -11.11 -27.94
C ALA A 433 -17.07 -10.35 -26.60
N THR A 434 -18.18 -9.66 -26.33
CA THR A 434 -18.41 -8.99 -25.05
C THR A 434 -19.12 -9.92 -24.08
N LEU A 435 -18.47 -10.21 -22.95
CA LEU A 435 -19.00 -11.04 -21.88
C LEU A 435 -19.35 -10.18 -20.67
N MET A 436 -20.54 -10.38 -20.10
CA MET A 436 -20.92 -9.76 -18.82
C MET A 436 -21.40 -10.82 -17.85
N MET A 437 -20.88 -10.75 -16.63
CA MET A 437 -21.29 -11.62 -15.53
C MET A 437 -21.99 -10.82 -14.44
N LEU A 438 -23.19 -11.21 -14.10
CA LEU A 438 -23.96 -10.67 -12.99
C LEU A 438 -23.97 -11.70 -11.85
N PRO A 439 -23.23 -11.43 -10.78
CA PRO A 439 -23.24 -12.30 -9.59
C PRO A 439 -24.49 -12.09 -8.77
N GLN A 440 -24.75 -12.98 -7.83
CA GLN A 440 -25.85 -12.91 -6.86
C GLN A 440 -25.89 -11.59 -6.08
N ARG A 441 -24.70 -11.03 -5.76
CA ARG A 441 -24.53 -9.70 -5.16
C ARG A 441 -23.72 -8.82 -6.10
N PRO A 442 -24.37 -7.93 -6.86
CA PRO A 442 -23.68 -7.04 -7.77
C PRO A 442 -22.79 -6.04 -7.03
N TYR A 443 -21.67 -5.70 -7.64
CA TYR A 443 -20.80 -4.62 -7.18
C TYR A 443 -21.22 -3.28 -7.78
N PHE A 444 -21.29 -2.26 -6.93
CA PHE A 444 -21.48 -0.87 -7.33
C PHE A 444 -20.38 -0.02 -6.72
N PRO A 445 -19.63 0.76 -7.53
CA PRO A 445 -18.67 1.72 -7.01
C PRO A 445 -19.38 2.77 -6.14
N ILE A 446 -18.66 3.31 -5.16
CA ILE A 446 -19.10 4.46 -4.38
C ILE A 446 -19.06 5.67 -5.31
N GLY A 447 -20.11 6.48 -5.32
CA GLY A 447 -20.25 7.63 -6.18
C GLY A 447 -21.68 7.81 -6.68
N THR A 448 -21.84 8.52 -7.80
CA THR A 448 -23.16 8.79 -8.36
C THR A 448 -23.87 7.49 -8.79
N LEU A 449 -25.21 7.49 -8.71
CA LEU A 449 -25.99 6.35 -9.17
C LEU A 449 -25.76 6.05 -10.64
N LYS A 450 -25.59 7.09 -11.46
CA LYS A 450 -25.24 6.96 -12.88
C LYS A 450 -23.94 6.17 -13.05
N ALA A 451 -22.87 6.55 -12.32
CA ALA A 451 -21.60 5.83 -12.34
C ALA A 451 -21.75 4.37 -11.89
N ALA A 452 -22.54 4.12 -10.86
CA ALA A 452 -22.79 2.77 -10.34
C ALA A 452 -23.48 1.86 -11.37
N ILE A 453 -24.43 2.37 -12.15
CA ILE A 453 -25.16 1.60 -13.15
C ILE A 453 -24.29 1.38 -14.41
N VAL A 454 -23.62 2.42 -14.88
CA VAL A 454 -22.87 2.42 -16.13
C VAL A 454 -21.55 1.62 -16.04
N TYR A 455 -21.05 1.38 -14.81
CA TYR A 455 -19.82 0.60 -14.55
C TYR A 455 -19.80 -0.74 -15.35
N PRO A 456 -18.68 -1.12 -16.03
CA PRO A 456 -17.32 -0.55 -15.94
C PRO A 456 -17.03 0.62 -16.91
N SER A 457 -18.00 1.09 -17.67
CA SER A 457 -17.81 2.25 -18.57
C SER A 457 -17.79 3.56 -17.78
N GLU A 458 -17.23 4.61 -18.40
CA GLU A 458 -17.25 5.96 -17.83
C GLU A 458 -18.69 6.50 -17.75
N PRO A 459 -19.02 7.32 -16.73
CA PRO A 459 -20.38 7.82 -16.51
C PRO A 459 -20.97 8.58 -17.72
N ASP A 460 -20.13 9.24 -18.50
CA ASP A 460 -20.55 10.05 -19.66
C ASP A 460 -20.74 9.24 -20.94
N THR A 461 -20.48 7.92 -20.90
CA THR A 461 -20.70 7.03 -22.05
C THR A 461 -22.16 6.97 -22.46
N TYR A 462 -23.08 7.10 -21.51
CA TYR A 462 -24.52 7.02 -21.74
C TYR A 462 -25.23 8.31 -21.33
N ASP A 463 -26.20 8.74 -22.15
CA ASP A 463 -27.09 9.83 -21.80
C ASP A 463 -27.91 9.49 -20.54
N SER A 464 -28.10 10.47 -19.65
CA SER A 464 -28.85 10.30 -18.40
C SER A 464 -30.30 9.83 -18.65
N GLN A 465 -30.91 10.21 -19.80
CA GLN A 465 -32.26 9.75 -20.17
C GLN A 465 -32.27 8.25 -20.53
N VAL A 466 -31.20 7.75 -21.18
CA VAL A 466 -31.07 6.33 -21.50
C VAL A 466 -30.93 5.51 -20.22
N VAL A 467 -30.11 5.97 -19.28
CA VAL A 467 -29.93 5.35 -17.97
C VAL A 467 -31.25 5.37 -17.17
N ALA A 468 -31.95 6.50 -17.15
CA ALA A 468 -33.27 6.61 -16.50
C ALA A 468 -34.31 5.66 -17.10
N ASN A 469 -34.30 5.46 -18.42
CA ASN A 469 -35.20 4.52 -19.09
C ASN A 469 -34.86 3.06 -18.74
N ALA A 470 -33.57 2.71 -18.63
CA ALA A 470 -33.14 1.40 -18.17
C ALA A 470 -33.63 1.12 -16.72
N LEU A 471 -33.53 2.10 -15.83
CA LEU A 471 -34.07 1.99 -14.47
C LEU A 471 -35.58 1.78 -14.43
N ARG A 472 -36.33 2.52 -15.24
CA ARG A 472 -37.79 2.35 -15.34
C ARG A 472 -38.15 0.96 -15.86
N SER A 473 -37.42 0.44 -16.83
CA SER A 473 -37.69 -0.87 -17.42
C SER A 473 -37.54 -2.03 -16.42
N VAL A 474 -36.62 -1.91 -15.45
CA VAL A 474 -36.39 -2.92 -14.40
C VAL A 474 -37.25 -2.70 -13.16
N GLY A 475 -38.21 -1.74 -13.20
CA GLY A 475 -39.11 -1.47 -12.08
C GLY A 475 -38.49 -0.64 -10.94
N LEU A 476 -37.55 0.26 -11.27
CA LEU A 476 -36.92 1.20 -10.33
C LEU A 476 -37.14 2.67 -10.75
N PRO A 477 -38.39 3.12 -11.07
CA PRO A 477 -38.64 4.48 -11.55
C PRO A 477 -38.25 5.56 -10.52
N GLN A 478 -38.31 5.26 -9.23
CA GLN A 478 -37.94 6.16 -8.13
C GLN A 478 -36.46 6.54 -8.15
N LEU A 479 -35.60 5.71 -8.70
CA LEU A 479 -34.16 5.97 -8.80
C LEU A 479 -33.80 6.84 -10.01
N ALA A 480 -34.69 6.96 -10.98
CA ALA A 480 -34.44 7.73 -12.21
C ALA A 480 -34.20 9.25 -11.96
N SER A 481 -34.72 9.79 -10.88
CA SER A 481 -34.48 11.17 -10.46
C SER A 481 -33.23 11.36 -9.59
N ARG A 482 -32.56 10.27 -9.21
CA ARG A 482 -31.43 10.26 -8.25
C ARG A 482 -30.09 9.92 -8.95
N LEU A 483 -29.98 10.07 -10.26
CA LEU A 483 -28.82 9.66 -11.04
C LEU A 483 -27.52 10.37 -10.60
N GLU A 484 -27.62 11.63 -10.22
CA GLU A 484 -26.48 12.45 -9.79
C GLU A 484 -26.23 12.39 -8.27
N GLU A 485 -27.04 11.62 -7.55
CA GLU A 485 -26.86 11.45 -6.11
C GLU A 485 -25.68 10.54 -5.81
N ASP A 486 -24.79 11.01 -4.94
CA ASP A 486 -23.60 10.28 -4.47
C ASP A 486 -23.94 9.48 -3.21
N ALA A 487 -23.74 8.17 -3.27
CA ALA A 487 -24.06 7.30 -2.13
C ALA A 487 -23.29 5.95 -2.17
N HIS A 488 -23.41 5.22 -1.06
CA HIS A 488 -22.95 3.84 -0.94
C HIS A 488 -24.07 2.87 -1.36
N TRP A 489 -24.28 2.71 -2.65
CA TRP A 489 -25.46 2.03 -3.22
C TRP A 489 -25.66 0.60 -2.73
N ASN A 490 -24.57 -0.16 -2.49
CA ASN A 490 -24.66 -1.49 -1.89
C ASN A 490 -25.24 -1.50 -0.44
N ARG A 491 -25.22 -0.35 0.27
CA ARG A 491 -25.79 -0.21 1.63
C ARG A 491 -27.15 0.47 1.62
N THR A 492 -27.39 1.31 0.63
CA THR A 492 -28.61 2.10 0.52
C THR A 492 -29.77 1.30 -0.06
N LEU A 493 -29.47 0.37 -1.00
CA LEU A 493 -30.46 -0.41 -1.71
C LEU A 493 -30.62 -1.80 -1.08
N SER A 494 -31.86 -2.30 -1.04
CA SER A 494 -32.14 -3.70 -0.72
C SER A 494 -31.50 -4.64 -1.75
N LEU A 495 -31.25 -5.90 -1.39
CA LEU A 495 -30.62 -6.85 -2.30
C LEU A 495 -31.44 -7.06 -3.58
N GLY A 496 -32.77 -7.04 -3.51
CA GLY A 496 -33.64 -7.12 -4.69
C GLY A 496 -33.52 -5.91 -5.61
N GLU A 497 -33.39 -4.69 -5.06
CA GLU A 497 -33.13 -3.48 -5.86
C GLU A 497 -31.72 -3.53 -6.49
N GLN A 498 -30.72 -4.02 -5.76
CA GLN A 498 -29.37 -4.24 -6.30
C GLN A 498 -29.38 -5.22 -7.48
N GLN A 499 -30.12 -6.32 -7.38
CA GLN A 499 -30.27 -7.29 -8.47
C GLN A 499 -30.96 -6.66 -9.69
N ARG A 500 -32.05 -5.89 -9.50
CA ARG A 500 -32.71 -5.13 -10.58
C ARG A 500 -31.74 -4.11 -11.21
N LEU A 501 -30.92 -3.45 -10.41
CA LEU A 501 -29.91 -2.51 -10.90
C LEU A 501 -28.83 -3.22 -11.74
N GLY A 502 -28.42 -4.44 -11.35
CA GLY A 502 -27.55 -5.31 -12.15
C GLY A 502 -28.15 -5.66 -13.50
N ILE A 503 -29.45 -5.96 -13.55
CA ILE A 503 -30.16 -6.21 -14.82
C ILE A 503 -30.25 -4.93 -15.66
N ALA A 504 -30.48 -3.75 -15.07
CA ALA A 504 -30.42 -2.48 -15.80
C ALA A 504 -29.06 -2.24 -16.46
N ARG A 505 -27.97 -2.60 -15.77
CA ARG A 505 -26.60 -2.57 -16.33
C ARG A 505 -26.50 -3.47 -17.56
N ALA A 506 -27.01 -4.71 -17.49
CA ALA A 506 -26.99 -5.61 -18.65
C ALA A 506 -27.78 -5.06 -19.84
N VAL A 507 -28.94 -4.42 -19.59
CA VAL A 507 -29.75 -3.79 -20.63
C VAL A 507 -29.01 -2.61 -21.30
N LEU A 508 -28.26 -1.83 -20.53
CA LEU A 508 -27.46 -0.70 -21.05
C LEU A 508 -26.29 -1.17 -21.92
N HIS A 509 -25.55 -2.18 -21.45
CA HIS A 509 -24.33 -2.65 -22.13
C HIS A 509 -24.61 -3.60 -23.28
N ALA A 510 -25.78 -4.26 -23.30
CA ALA A 510 -26.20 -5.21 -24.33
C ALA A 510 -25.08 -6.20 -24.74
N PRO A 511 -24.51 -7.00 -23.81
CA PRO A 511 -23.39 -7.88 -24.10
C PRO A 511 -23.81 -9.01 -25.04
N GLN A 512 -22.86 -9.58 -25.80
CA GLN A 512 -23.11 -10.75 -26.63
C GLN A 512 -23.39 -12.01 -25.80
N TYR A 513 -22.70 -12.14 -24.64
CA TYR A 513 -22.90 -13.22 -23.69
C TYR A 513 -23.18 -12.64 -22.31
N LEU A 514 -24.36 -12.97 -21.76
CA LEU A 514 -24.78 -12.56 -20.42
C LEU A 514 -24.89 -13.78 -19.52
N PHE A 515 -24.08 -13.81 -18.48
CA PHE A 515 -24.07 -14.87 -17.47
C PHE A 515 -24.73 -14.36 -16.19
N LEU A 516 -25.77 -15.05 -15.73
CA LEU A 516 -26.54 -14.73 -14.53
C LEU A 516 -26.26 -15.79 -13.44
N ASP A 517 -25.47 -15.46 -12.43
CA ASP A 517 -25.17 -16.35 -11.30
C ASP A 517 -26.11 -16.05 -10.14
N GLU A 518 -27.28 -16.71 -10.14
CA GLU A 518 -28.36 -16.48 -9.17
C GLU A 518 -28.75 -14.99 -9.05
N ALA A 519 -28.63 -14.24 -10.14
CA ALA A 519 -28.75 -12.78 -10.15
C ALA A 519 -30.18 -12.26 -9.87
N THR A 520 -31.17 -13.14 -9.69
CA THR A 520 -32.57 -12.84 -9.37
C THR A 520 -33.05 -13.57 -8.10
N ALA A 521 -32.16 -14.26 -7.38
CA ALA A 521 -32.52 -15.14 -6.26
C ALA A 521 -33.23 -14.44 -5.09
N SER A 522 -33.05 -13.13 -4.93
CA SER A 522 -33.69 -12.33 -3.87
C SER A 522 -35.02 -11.72 -4.26
N LEU A 523 -35.50 -12.02 -5.46
CA LEU A 523 -36.78 -11.53 -5.96
C LEU A 523 -37.88 -12.58 -5.78
N ASP A 524 -39.11 -12.13 -5.72
CA ASP A 524 -40.27 -12.99 -5.86
C ASP A 524 -40.40 -13.53 -7.29
N GLU A 525 -41.15 -14.63 -7.45
CA GLU A 525 -41.27 -15.34 -8.73
C GLU A 525 -41.87 -14.46 -9.85
N ALA A 526 -42.83 -13.58 -9.51
CA ALA A 526 -43.45 -12.70 -10.49
C ALA A 526 -42.48 -11.64 -10.99
N SER A 527 -41.69 -11.05 -10.09
CA SER A 527 -40.63 -10.10 -10.39
C SER A 527 -39.48 -10.75 -11.20
N GLU A 528 -39.07 -11.95 -10.82
CA GLU A 528 -38.08 -12.75 -11.56
C GLU A 528 -38.53 -13.00 -13.01
N ALA A 529 -39.77 -13.50 -13.17
CA ALA A 529 -40.36 -13.74 -14.49
C ALA A 529 -40.45 -12.46 -15.35
N ALA A 530 -40.80 -11.33 -14.74
CA ALA A 530 -40.87 -10.05 -15.44
C ALA A 530 -39.49 -9.60 -15.95
N LEU A 531 -38.43 -9.76 -15.16
CA LEU A 531 -37.06 -9.41 -15.56
C LEU A 531 -36.51 -10.32 -16.65
N TYR A 532 -36.79 -11.64 -16.61
CA TYR A 532 -36.39 -12.54 -17.68
C TYR A 532 -37.11 -12.23 -18.99
N ARG A 533 -38.42 -11.89 -18.97
CA ARG A 533 -39.13 -11.42 -20.17
C ARG A 533 -38.51 -10.13 -20.70
N LEU A 534 -38.18 -9.18 -19.81
CA LEU A 534 -37.52 -7.93 -20.19
C LEU A 534 -36.19 -8.20 -20.89
N LEU A 535 -35.35 -9.08 -20.34
CA LEU A 535 -34.04 -9.45 -20.94
C LEU A 535 -34.24 -10.05 -22.32
N ILE A 536 -35.18 -10.97 -22.50
CA ILE A 536 -35.47 -11.61 -23.79
C ILE A 536 -36.00 -10.58 -24.81
N GLU A 537 -36.82 -9.63 -24.36
CA GLU A 537 -37.38 -8.58 -25.24
C GLU A 537 -36.34 -7.53 -25.65
N LYS A 538 -35.54 -7.04 -24.66
CA LYS A 538 -34.60 -5.95 -24.90
C LYS A 538 -33.25 -6.41 -25.47
N LEU A 539 -32.89 -7.67 -25.24
CA LEU A 539 -31.60 -8.25 -25.63
C LEU A 539 -31.77 -9.51 -26.51
N PRO A 540 -32.49 -9.43 -27.65
CA PRO A 540 -32.79 -10.59 -28.46
C PRO A 540 -31.55 -11.25 -29.09
N ALA A 541 -30.47 -10.50 -29.26
CA ALA A 541 -29.19 -10.97 -29.80
C ALA A 541 -28.22 -11.49 -28.75
N THR A 542 -28.54 -11.36 -27.45
CA THR A 542 -27.67 -11.79 -26.36
C THR A 542 -27.86 -13.28 -26.07
N THR A 543 -26.76 -14.00 -25.97
CA THR A 543 -26.72 -15.36 -25.45
C THR A 543 -26.88 -15.32 -23.93
N LEU A 544 -27.93 -15.96 -23.40
CA LEU A 544 -28.24 -15.92 -21.99
C LEU A 544 -27.87 -17.24 -21.31
N VAL A 545 -27.01 -17.21 -20.32
CA VAL A 545 -26.64 -18.38 -19.52
C VAL A 545 -26.94 -18.10 -18.05
N SER A 546 -27.87 -18.86 -17.48
CA SER A 546 -28.31 -18.65 -16.10
C SER A 546 -27.94 -19.82 -15.20
N ILE A 547 -27.46 -19.54 -14.01
CA ILE A 547 -27.43 -20.50 -12.90
C ILE A 547 -28.63 -20.22 -12.01
N GLY A 548 -29.42 -21.26 -11.77
CA GLY A 548 -30.60 -21.17 -10.90
C GLY A 548 -31.02 -22.52 -10.33
N HIS A 549 -31.69 -22.47 -9.20
CA HIS A 549 -32.22 -23.65 -8.49
C HIS A 549 -33.74 -23.76 -8.59
N ARG A 550 -34.42 -22.70 -9.02
CA ARG A 550 -35.89 -22.64 -9.11
C ARG A 550 -36.38 -23.19 -10.44
N GLY A 551 -37.37 -24.06 -10.41
CA GLY A 551 -38.04 -24.55 -11.63
C GLY A 551 -38.76 -23.44 -12.43
N THR A 552 -39.01 -22.29 -11.81
CA THR A 552 -39.62 -21.10 -12.42
C THR A 552 -38.80 -20.50 -13.57
N LEU A 553 -37.49 -20.81 -13.65
CA LEU A 553 -36.59 -20.34 -14.68
C LEU A 553 -36.63 -21.18 -15.98
N GLU A 554 -37.08 -22.43 -15.89
CA GLU A 554 -37.10 -23.36 -17.00
C GLU A 554 -37.85 -22.83 -18.27
N PRO A 555 -39.01 -22.15 -18.12
CA PRO A 555 -39.75 -21.64 -19.28
C PRO A 555 -39.03 -20.54 -20.07
N PHE A 556 -38.01 -19.92 -19.51
CA PHE A 556 -37.24 -18.83 -20.16
C PHE A 556 -35.99 -19.35 -20.88
N HIS A 557 -35.66 -20.65 -20.77
CA HIS A 557 -34.48 -21.26 -21.35
C HIS A 557 -34.87 -22.35 -22.37
N GLU A 558 -34.01 -22.51 -23.39
CA GLU A 558 -34.21 -23.48 -24.47
C GLU A 558 -33.42 -24.77 -24.22
N ARG A 559 -32.35 -24.65 -23.40
CA ARG A 559 -31.46 -25.76 -23.09
C ARG A 559 -31.25 -25.85 -21.59
N LYS A 560 -31.28 -27.06 -21.06
CA LYS A 560 -30.98 -27.33 -19.63
C LYS A 560 -29.77 -28.23 -19.52
N VAL A 561 -28.80 -27.76 -18.76
CA VAL A 561 -27.54 -28.47 -18.45
C VAL A 561 -27.46 -28.72 -16.96
N VAL A 562 -27.12 -29.95 -16.59
CA VAL A 562 -27.05 -30.33 -15.19
C VAL A 562 -25.64 -30.75 -14.83
N LEU A 563 -25.10 -30.20 -13.72
CA LEU A 563 -23.90 -30.72 -13.11
C LEU A 563 -24.24 -31.96 -12.27
N SER A 564 -23.82 -33.12 -12.74
CA SER A 564 -24.05 -34.42 -12.10
C SER A 564 -22.76 -34.95 -11.47
N PRO A 565 -22.81 -35.58 -10.29
CA PRO A 565 -21.63 -36.20 -9.67
C PRO A 565 -21.04 -37.29 -10.58
N GLU A 566 -19.70 -37.28 -10.75
CA GLU A 566 -18.95 -38.27 -11.49
C GLU A 566 -17.64 -38.58 -10.75
N GLY A 567 -17.69 -39.56 -9.87
CA GLY A 567 -16.54 -39.91 -9.00
C GLY A 567 -16.23 -38.77 -8.01
N ASP A 568 -15.03 -38.21 -8.11
CA ASP A 568 -14.52 -37.11 -7.26
C ASP A 568 -14.79 -35.69 -7.81
N ARG A 569 -15.56 -35.58 -8.89
CA ARG A 569 -15.85 -34.35 -9.62
C ARG A 569 -17.28 -34.29 -10.10
N PHE A 570 -17.68 -33.18 -10.71
CA PHE A 570 -18.95 -33.02 -11.40
C PHE A 570 -18.74 -32.96 -12.91
N ALA A 571 -19.66 -33.52 -13.68
CA ALA A 571 -19.67 -33.44 -15.13
C ALA A 571 -20.89 -32.64 -15.63
N LEU A 572 -20.71 -31.86 -16.69
CA LEU A 572 -21.78 -31.18 -17.42
C LEU A 572 -22.51 -32.18 -18.28
N ARG A 573 -23.82 -32.34 -18.04
CA ARG A 573 -24.70 -33.22 -18.83
C ARG A 573 -25.85 -32.43 -19.41
N ASP A 574 -26.02 -32.54 -20.72
CA ASP A 574 -27.14 -31.91 -21.45
C ASP A 574 -28.40 -32.78 -21.31
N GLN A 575 -29.45 -32.23 -20.68
CA GLN A 575 -30.75 -32.90 -20.52
C GLN A 575 -31.68 -32.73 -21.75
N SER A 576 -31.34 -31.87 -22.71
CA SER A 576 -32.23 -31.51 -23.82
C SER A 576 -32.43 -32.63 -24.88
N LYS A 577 -31.67 -33.71 -24.82
CA LYS A 577 -31.68 -34.77 -25.85
C LYS A 577 -32.50 -36.02 -25.53
N GLY A 578 -33.24 -36.08 -24.44
CA GLY A 578 -33.98 -37.30 -24.13
C GLY A 578 -35.24 -37.19 -23.27
N GLU A 579 -35.34 -36.25 -22.36
CA GLU A 579 -36.38 -36.27 -21.34
C GLU A 579 -37.03 -34.91 -21.04
N TRP A 580 -36.60 -33.81 -21.70
CA TRP A 580 -37.14 -32.50 -21.40
C TRP A 580 -38.03 -32.00 -22.55
N HIS A 581 -39.33 -32.03 -22.32
CA HIS A 581 -40.30 -31.31 -23.13
C HIS A 581 -40.70 -30.05 -22.37
N PRO A 582 -40.41 -28.82 -22.86
CA PRO A 582 -41.07 -27.64 -22.34
C PRO A 582 -42.56 -27.84 -22.62
N GLU A 583 -43.34 -28.05 -21.54
CA GLU A 583 -44.78 -27.92 -21.71
C GLU A 583 -45.02 -26.55 -22.35
N ARG A 584 -45.62 -26.58 -23.54
CA ARG A 584 -46.12 -25.38 -24.20
C ARG A 584 -47.24 -24.81 -23.33
N SER A 585 -46.83 -24.11 -22.25
CA SER A 585 -47.75 -23.27 -21.50
C SER A 585 -48.15 -22.15 -22.45
N ARG A 586 -49.33 -22.30 -23.05
CA ARG A 586 -50.05 -21.25 -23.73
C ARG A 586 -50.06 -20.04 -22.80
N VAL A 587 -49.25 -19.06 -23.10
CA VAL A 587 -49.38 -17.73 -22.53
C VAL A 587 -50.81 -17.28 -22.86
N PRO A 588 -51.69 -17.01 -21.88
CA PRO A 588 -52.96 -16.38 -22.16
C PRO A 588 -52.65 -15.00 -22.77
N ARG A 589 -53.08 -14.80 -23.99
CA ARG A 589 -53.18 -13.45 -24.57
C ARG A 589 -54.29 -12.75 -23.82
N ALA A 590 -53.97 -11.73 -23.05
CA ALA A 590 -54.86 -10.67 -22.62
C ALA A 590 -54.06 -9.34 -22.69
#